data_0f114977ed5c5e60e5f9dfa51c1547b8
#
_entry.id   0f114977ed5c5e60e5f9dfa51c1547b8
#
_cell.length_a   1.000
_cell.length_b   1.000
_cell.length_c   1.000
_cell.angle_alpha   90.00
_cell.angle_beta   90.00
_cell.angle_gamma   90.00
#
_symmetry.space_group_name_H-M   'P 1'
#
loop_
_entity.id
_entity.type
_entity.pdbx_description
1 polymer ?
#
loop_
_entity_poly.entity_id
_entity_poly.type
_entity_poly.pdbx_seq_one_letter_code
_entity_poly.pdbx_strand_id
1 'polypeptide(L)'
;MKIYLFIILLLFCGITYSQTSISGSVKDNKNQPIPGANVKIVGDTAGTVTDIDGNFTLSTSKKPPLVLEVSSIGFATKRANITSNNQSVSVVLTDEENKLDEIVISASRTPERIRESPVTIERMTLRDIKNTTSPTFYEGLENLKEVHFNTSSFNFKSINTRGFATVANTRFMQLVDGMDNSSPALNFNLGNLIGLSDLDVHSVELLPGASSALYGANAFNGILFMNSKNPFEFQGISAYIKRGITNHEVAGTNEFLDFGLRAAWAF
;
A
#
# COMPACT_ATOMS: atom_id res chain seq x y z
N MET A 1 -39.11 -32.19 -45.52
CA MET A 1 -38.37 -30.95 -45.24
C MET A 1 -38.67 -30.36 -43.85
N LYS A 2 -39.92 -30.27 -43.39
CA LYS A 2 -40.27 -29.71 -42.06
C LYS A 2 -39.79 -30.58 -40.88
N ILE A 3 -39.72 -31.87 -41.00
CA ILE A 3 -39.25 -32.81 -39.95
C ILE A 3 -37.73 -32.67 -39.71
N TYR A 4 -36.94 -32.51 -40.76
CA TYR A 4 -35.47 -32.32 -40.63
C TYR A 4 -35.12 -30.99 -39.95
N LEU A 5 -35.91 -29.92 -40.21
CA LEU A 5 -35.73 -28.64 -39.55
C LEU A 5 -36.04 -28.71 -38.06
N PHE A 6 -37.05 -29.51 -37.65
CA PHE A 6 -37.41 -29.73 -36.26
C PHE A 6 -36.34 -30.55 -35.51
N ILE A 7 -35.74 -31.55 -36.17
CA ILE A 7 -34.64 -32.35 -35.60
C ILE A 7 -33.39 -31.53 -35.42
N ILE A 8 -33.05 -30.62 -36.38
CA ILE A 8 -31.91 -29.68 -36.25
C ILE A 8 -32.16 -28.67 -35.13
N LEU A 9 -33.37 -28.17 -34.96
CA LEU A 9 -33.72 -27.25 -33.87
C LEU A 9 -33.62 -27.93 -32.50
N LEU A 10 -34.01 -29.21 -32.40
CA LEU A 10 -33.93 -30.03 -31.18
C LEU A 10 -32.46 -30.35 -30.80
N LEU A 11 -31.58 -30.55 -31.79
CA LEU A 11 -30.15 -30.75 -31.58
C LEU A 11 -29.43 -29.49 -31.10
N PHE A 12 -29.91 -28.29 -31.46
CA PHE A 12 -29.34 -27.01 -31.04
C PHE A 12 -29.73 -26.62 -29.60
N CYS A 13 -30.77 -27.19 -29.02
CA CYS A 13 -31.26 -26.90 -27.67
C CYS A 13 -30.47 -27.61 -26.57
N GLY A 14 -29.49 -28.47 -26.89
CA GLY A 14 -28.79 -29.35 -25.93
C GLY A 14 -27.45 -28.85 -25.38
N ILE A 15 -26.96 -27.67 -25.77
CA ILE A 15 -25.65 -27.15 -25.30
C ILE A 15 -25.88 -26.19 -24.12
N THR A 16 -26.33 -26.69 -23.00
CA THR A 16 -26.29 -25.96 -21.73
C THR A 16 -24.90 -26.10 -21.12
N TYR A 17 -24.08 -25.08 -21.24
CA TYR A 17 -22.86 -25.00 -20.43
C TYR A 17 -23.24 -24.80 -18.97
N SER A 18 -23.06 -25.84 -18.15
CA SER A 18 -23.19 -25.73 -16.70
C SER A 18 -22.03 -24.89 -16.17
N GLN A 19 -22.29 -23.63 -15.82
CA GLN A 19 -21.34 -22.80 -15.12
C GLN A 19 -21.35 -23.18 -13.62
N THR A 20 -20.16 -23.23 -13.04
CA THR A 20 -20.01 -23.37 -11.59
C THR A 20 -20.14 -21.97 -10.98
N SER A 21 -21.12 -21.80 -10.10
CA SER A 21 -21.28 -20.58 -9.31
C SER A 21 -20.82 -20.83 -7.87
N ILE A 22 -19.99 -19.96 -7.37
CA ILE A 22 -19.44 -20.00 -6.01
C ILE A 22 -19.85 -18.69 -5.35
N SER A 23 -20.51 -18.78 -4.22
CA SER A 23 -20.88 -17.61 -3.41
C SER A 23 -20.23 -17.71 -2.04
N GLY A 24 -20.09 -16.58 -1.37
CA GLY A 24 -19.53 -16.58 -0.02
C GLY A 24 -19.45 -15.22 0.61
N SER A 25 -18.85 -15.18 1.79
CA SER A 25 -18.57 -13.95 2.50
C SER A 25 -17.14 -13.94 3.03
N VAL A 26 -16.55 -12.73 3.04
CA VAL A 26 -15.23 -12.48 3.59
C VAL A 26 -15.36 -11.56 4.80
N LYS A 27 -14.80 -11.97 5.92
CA LYS A 27 -14.87 -11.27 7.21
C LYS A 27 -13.49 -11.24 7.86
N ASP A 28 -13.33 -10.34 8.81
CA ASP A 28 -12.16 -10.31 9.67
C ASP A 28 -12.32 -11.24 10.90
N ASN A 29 -11.28 -11.28 11.76
CA ASN A 29 -11.28 -12.04 13.01
C ASN A 29 -12.27 -11.51 14.06
N LYS A 30 -12.80 -10.27 13.88
CA LYS A 30 -13.85 -9.66 14.71
C LYS A 30 -15.25 -9.83 14.11
N ASN A 31 -15.36 -10.68 13.07
CA ASN A 31 -16.60 -10.98 12.34
C ASN A 31 -17.17 -9.76 11.57
N GLN A 32 -16.35 -8.73 11.30
CA GLN A 32 -16.74 -7.57 10.49
C GLN A 32 -16.54 -7.89 9.00
N PRO A 33 -17.46 -7.45 8.11
CA PRO A 33 -17.31 -7.67 6.68
C PRO A 33 -16.10 -6.92 6.11
N ILE A 34 -15.42 -7.52 5.15
CA ILE A 34 -14.30 -6.91 4.43
C ILE A 34 -14.75 -6.56 3.02
N PRO A 35 -15.09 -5.30 2.72
CA PRO A 35 -15.44 -4.86 1.37
C PRO A 35 -14.21 -4.76 0.49
N GLY A 36 -14.38 -4.99 -0.83
CA GLY A 36 -13.30 -4.85 -1.82
C GLY A 36 -12.19 -5.91 -1.70
N ALA A 37 -12.42 -7.00 -0.98
CA ALA A 37 -11.49 -8.13 -0.97
C ALA A 37 -11.48 -8.81 -2.35
N ASN A 38 -10.31 -9.10 -2.87
CA ASN A 38 -10.13 -9.77 -4.14
C ASN A 38 -10.29 -11.29 -3.95
N VAL A 39 -11.16 -11.90 -4.73
CA VAL A 39 -11.44 -13.35 -4.72
C VAL A 39 -11.15 -13.88 -6.11
N LYS A 40 -10.14 -14.75 -6.24
CA LYS A 40 -9.76 -15.37 -7.52
C LYS A 40 -9.61 -16.88 -7.40
N ILE A 41 -9.73 -17.58 -8.52
CA ILE A 41 -9.45 -19.00 -8.60
C ILE A 41 -7.97 -19.20 -8.96
N VAL A 42 -7.26 -19.99 -8.18
CA VAL A 42 -5.85 -20.29 -8.43
C VAL A 42 -5.71 -21.01 -9.78
N GLY A 43 -4.89 -20.43 -10.66
CA GLY A 43 -4.69 -20.98 -12.01
C GLY A 43 -5.82 -20.69 -13.00
N ASP A 44 -6.64 -19.67 -12.73
CA ASP A 44 -7.67 -19.15 -13.64
C ASP A 44 -7.60 -17.61 -13.70
N THR A 45 -8.18 -17.04 -14.75
CA THR A 45 -8.38 -15.59 -14.89
C THR A 45 -9.68 -15.11 -14.23
N ALA A 46 -10.56 -16.05 -13.83
CA ALA A 46 -11.81 -15.73 -13.16
C ALA A 46 -11.57 -15.20 -11.75
N GLY A 47 -12.11 -14.01 -11.48
CA GLY A 47 -12.04 -13.33 -10.19
C GLY A 47 -13.21 -12.38 -9.99
N THR A 48 -13.44 -11.99 -8.76
CA THR A 48 -14.45 -11.00 -8.34
C THR A 48 -13.95 -10.25 -7.11
N VAL A 49 -14.68 -9.23 -6.69
CA VAL A 49 -14.44 -8.50 -5.44
C VAL A 49 -15.66 -8.59 -4.53
N THR A 50 -15.45 -8.49 -3.24
CA THR A 50 -16.55 -8.46 -2.26
C THR A 50 -17.28 -7.12 -2.29
N ASP A 51 -18.59 -7.16 -2.05
CA ASP A 51 -19.45 -5.99 -1.87
C ASP A 51 -19.24 -5.32 -0.49
N ILE A 52 -20.06 -4.30 -0.17
CA ILE A 52 -19.98 -3.55 1.09
C ILE A 52 -20.29 -4.42 2.33
N ASP A 53 -21.03 -5.51 2.17
CA ASP A 53 -21.36 -6.46 3.21
C ASP A 53 -20.37 -7.64 3.25
N GLY A 54 -19.30 -7.57 2.46
CA GLY A 54 -18.28 -8.60 2.37
C GLY A 54 -18.71 -9.83 1.57
N ASN A 55 -19.83 -9.82 0.85
CA ASN A 55 -20.31 -10.96 0.08
C ASN A 55 -19.72 -10.95 -1.33
N PHE A 56 -19.58 -12.13 -1.91
CA PHE A 56 -19.13 -12.28 -3.29
C PHE A 56 -19.89 -13.38 -4.02
N THR A 57 -19.95 -13.26 -5.33
CA THR A 57 -20.38 -14.31 -6.25
C THR A 57 -19.39 -14.40 -7.40
N LEU A 58 -18.88 -15.60 -7.67
CA LEU A 58 -17.91 -15.89 -8.72
C LEU A 58 -18.42 -17.01 -9.61
N SER A 59 -18.46 -16.78 -10.92
CA SER A 59 -18.85 -17.79 -11.91
C SER A 59 -17.62 -18.19 -12.72
N THR A 60 -17.46 -19.51 -12.92
CA THR A 60 -16.38 -20.07 -13.72
C THR A 60 -16.87 -21.26 -14.56
N SER A 61 -16.19 -21.51 -15.67
CA SER A 61 -16.40 -22.72 -16.49
C SER A 61 -15.69 -23.97 -15.97
N LYS A 62 -14.78 -23.80 -15.00
CA LYS A 62 -14.06 -24.92 -14.38
C LYS A 62 -14.93 -25.65 -13.38
N LYS A 63 -14.74 -26.97 -13.32
CA LYS A 63 -15.44 -27.82 -12.37
C LYS A 63 -14.61 -28.03 -11.10
N PRO A 64 -15.24 -28.16 -9.93
CA PRO A 64 -14.55 -28.55 -8.70
C PRO A 64 -13.78 -29.89 -8.86
N PRO A 65 -12.70 -30.13 -8.11
CA PRO A 65 -12.23 -29.27 -7.00
C PRO A 65 -11.44 -28.02 -7.48
N LEU A 66 -11.70 -26.90 -6.83
CA LEU A 66 -11.06 -25.60 -7.12
C LEU A 66 -10.47 -25.01 -5.84
N VAL A 67 -9.48 -24.16 -5.96
CA VAL A 67 -8.92 -23.41 -4.84
C VAL A 67 -9.18 -21.93 -5.07
N LEU A 68 -9.94 -21.32 -4.16
CA LEU A 68 -10.08 -19.86 -4.08
C LEU A 68 -8.90 -19.27 -3.33
N GLU A 69 -8.38 -18.18 -3.83
CA GLU A 69 -7.43 -17.32 -3.13
C GLU A 69 -8.12 -15.99 -2.84
N VAL A 70 -8.19 -15.65 -1.56
CA VAL A 70 -8.84 -14.44 -1.08
C VAL A 70 -7.77 -13.55 -0.46
N SER A 71 -7.67 -12.32 -0.94
CA SER A 71 -6.71 -11.32 -0.47
C SER A 71 -7.36 -9.97 -0.27
N SER A 72 -6.92 -9.24 0.73
CA SER A 72 -7.30 -7.86 0.97
C SER A 72 -6.13 -7.10 1.58
N ILE A 73 -6.07 -5.79 1.35
CA ILE A 73 -4.98 -4.97 1.86
C ILE A 73 -5.03 -4.96 3.39
N GLY A 74 -3.92 -5.33 4.01
CA GLY A 74 -3.76 -5.41 5.46
C GLY A 74 -4.23 -6.71 6.09
N PHE A 75 -4.54 -7.71 5.27
CA PHE A 75 -4.92 -9.06 5.72
C PHE A 75 -4.04 -10.11 5.07
N ALA A 76 -3.72 -11.15 5.81
CA ALA A 76 -3.01 -12.31 5.28
C ALA A 76 -3.86 -13.02 4.22
N THR A 77 -3.26 -13.30 3.07
CA THR A 77 -3.92 -14.04 1.98
C THR A 77 -4.32 -15.42 2.44
N LYS A 78 -5.57 -15.81 2.18
CA LYS A 78 -6.11 -17.11 2.58
C LYS A 78 -6.63 -17.89 1.39
N ARG A 79 -6.43 -19.21 1.43
CA ARG A 79 -6.95 -20.15 0.43
C ARG A 79 -8.08 -20.98 1.00
N ALA A 80 -9.12 -21.18 0.19
CA ALA A 80 -10.27 -22.01 0.53
C ALA A 80 -10.52 -23.03 -0.59
N ASN A 81 -10.75 -24.28 -0.20
CA ASN A 81 -11.04 -25.36 -1.14
C ASN A 81 -12.54 -25.43 -1.44
N ILE A 82 -12.86 -25.52 -2.72
CA ILE A 82 -14.22 -25.70 -3.25
C ILE A 82 -14.32 -27.12 -3.79
N THR A 83 -15.20 -27.88 -3.21
CA THR A 83 -15.38 -29.33 -3.55
C THR A 83 -16.65 -29.63 -4.35
N SER A 84 -17.62 -28.72 -4.35
CA SER A 84 -18.89 -28.90 -5.05
C SER A 84 -19.34 -27.63 -5.77
N ASN A 85 -20.21 -27.80 -6.78
CA ASN A 85 -20.89 -26.72 -7.45
C ASN A 85 -21.85 -26.00 -6.49
N ASN A 86 -22.04 -24.70 -6.66
CA ASN A 86 -22.95 -23.86 -5.86
C ASN A 86 -22.61 -23.88 -4.35
N GLN A 87 -21.36 -24.07 -4.01
CA GLN A 87 -20.90 -24.06 -2.62
C GLN A 87 -20.85 -22.63 -2.09
N SER A 88 -21.41 -22.41 -0.89
CA SER A 88 -21.22 -21.17 -0.14
C SER A 88 -20.02 -21.32 0.81
N VAL A 89 -19.14 -20.31 0.81
CA VAL A 89 -17.90 -20.33 1.58
C VAL A 89 -17.79 -19.07 2.43
N SER A 90 -17.51 -19.26 3.72
CA SER A 90 -17.14 -18.16 4.61
C SER A 90 -15.63 -18.18 4.80
N VAL A 91 -14.97 -17.08 4.43
CA VAL A 91 -13.53 -16.89 4.59
C VAL A 91 -13.29 -15.85 5.66
N VAL A 92 -12.59 -16.23 6.72
CA VAL A 92 -12.13 -15.28 7.73
C VAL A 92 -10.67 -14.96 7.45
N LEU A 93 -10.39 -13.71 7.11
CA LEU A 93 -9.02 -13.21 6.97
C LEU A 93 -8.52 -12.76 8.34
N THR A 94 -7.26 -13.03 8.60
CA THR A 94 -6.56 -12.53 9.80
C THR A 94 -5.82 -11.26 9.43
N ASP A 95 -5.80 -10.29 10.33
CA ASP A 95 -4.95 -9.12 10.17
C ASP A 95 -3.50 -9.57 9.93
N GLU A 96 -2.83 -8.95 8.99
CA GLU A 96 -1.41 -9.21 8.77
C GLU A 96 -0.61 -8.55 9.90
N GLU A 97 -0.59 -9.21 11.06
CA GLU A 97 0.10 -8.74 12.28
C GLU A 97 1.63 -8.96 12.21
N ASN A 98 2.27 -8.55 11.13
CA ASN A 98 3.73 -8.71 11.02
C ASN A 98 4.52 -7.41 11.27
N LYS A 99 4.00 -6.47 12.08
CA LYS A 99 4.80 -5.31 12.50
C LYS A 99 6.05 -5.68 13.33
N LEU A 100 6.07 -6.88 13.89
CA LEU A 100 7.11 -7.30 14.82
C LEU A 100 8.24 -8.14 14.20
N ASP A 101 7.99 -8.73 13.04
CA ASP A 101 9.00 -9.48 12.26
C ASP A 101 9.45 -8.71 11.00
N GLU A 102 9.09 -7.43 10.92
CA GLU A 102 9.38 -6.60 9.78
C GLU A 102 10.87 -6.34 9.68
N ILE A 103 11.42 -6.58 8.50
CA ILE A 103 12.84 -6.40 8.21
C ILE A 103 13.06 -4.92 7.90
N VAL A 104 14.05 -4.32 8.54
CA VAL A 104 14.54 -2.96 8.30
C VAL A 104 16.01 -2.97 7.94
N ILE A 105 16.47 -1.96 7.25
CA ILE A 105 17.85 -1.82 6.80
C ILE A 105 18.52 -0.61 7.48
N SER A 106 17.72 0.29 8.04
CA SER A 106 18.16 1.60 8.51
C SER A 106 19.17 1.57 9.67
N ALA A 107 19.04 0.60 10.58
CA ALA A 107 19.86 0.60 11.79
C ALA A 107 21.29 0.09 11.61
N SER A 108 21.50 -0.90 10.76
CA SER A 108 22.80 -1.60 10.64
C SER A 108 23.33 -1.64 9.22
N ARG A 109 22.61 -1.10 8.23
CA ARG A 109 22.84 -1.25 6.78
C ARG A 109 22.72 -2.69 6.28
N THR A 110 22.29 -3.60 7.12
CA THR A 110 21.97 -4.98 6.77
C THR A 110 20.53 -5.27 7.14
N PRO A 111 19.83 -6.12 6.38
CA PRO A 111 18.48 -6.50 6.74
C PRO A 111 18.44 -7.16 8.12
N GLU A 112 17.70 -6.58 9.04
CA GLU A 112 17.51 -7.11 10.40
C GLU A 112 16.04 -6.94 10.82
N ARG A 113 15.62 -7.68 11.83
CA ARG A 113 14.28 -7.51 12.41
C ARG A 113 14.26 -6.31 13.31
N ILE A 114 13.17 -5.53 13.28
CA ILE A 114 13.00 -4.34 14.14
C ILE A 114 13.27 -4.66 15.61
N ARG A 115 12.85 -5.84 16.08
CA ARG A 115 13.06 -6.29 17.46
C ARG A 115 14.53 -6.55 17.83
N GLU A 116 15.35 -6.87 16.86
CA GLU A 116 16.76 -7.19 17.06
C GLU A 116 17.62 -5.93 16.95
N SER A 117 17.05 -4.84 16.44
CA SER A 117 17.75 -3.58 16.31
C SER A 117 18.07 -2.96 17.67
N PRO A 118 19.33 -2.55 17.92
CA PRO A 118 19.74 -1.90 19.15
C PRO A 118 19.25 -0.45 19.28
N VAL A 119 18.64 0.08 18.21
CA VAL A 119 18.16 1.47 18.14
C VAL A 119 16.66 1.52 17.87
N THR A 120 16.03 2.60 18.31
CA THR A 120 14.61 2.83 18.01
C THR A 120 14.45 3.15 16.52
N ILE A 121 13.60 2.41 15.85
CA ILE A 121 13.21 2.65 14.46
C ILE A 121 11.71 2.85 14.44
N GLU A 122 11.27 3.98 13.89
CA GLU A 122 9.86 4.21 13.57
C GLU A 122 9.64 3.91 12.09
N ARG A 123 8.52 3.27 11.75
CA ARG A 123 8.24 2.89 10.37
C ARG A 123 6.82 3.20 9.97
N MET A 124 6.65 3.67 8.72
CA MET A 124 5.37 3.73 8.03
C MET A 124 5.36 2.69 6.92
N THR A 125 4.42 1.76 7.01
CA THR A 125 4.19 0.76 5.98
C THR A 125 3.34 1.32 4.85
N LEU A 126 3.23 0.59 3.75
CA LEU A 126 2.33 0.93 2.64
C LEU A 126 0.87 1.12 3.11
N ARG A 127 0.44 0.37 4.12
CA ARG A 127 -0.89 0.51 4.73
C ARG A 127 -1.02 1.82 5.49
N ASP A 128 -0.03 2.18 6.30
CA ASP A 128 -0.04 3.42 7.08
C ASP A 128 -0.03 4.64 6.13
N ILE A 129 0.76 4.58 5.05
CA ILE A 129 0.82 5.60 4.00
C ILE A 129 -0.55 5.79 3.32
N LYS A 130 -1.23 4.69 2.96
CA LYS A 130 -2.57 4.75 2.34
C LYS A 130 -3.66 5.24 3.27
N ASN A 131 -3.54 4.98 4.57
CA ASN A 131 -4.51 5.36 5.58
C ASN A 131 -4.25 6.75 6.17
N THR A 132 -3.18 7.42 5.75
CA THR A 132 -2.89 8.77 6.21
C THR A 132 -3.95 9.75 5.70
N THR A 133 -4.47 10.56 6.60
CA THR A 133 -5.45 11.61 6.30
C THR A 133 -4.80 12.90 5.79
N SER A 134 -3.48 12.98 5.87
CA SER A 134 -2.70 14.14 5.42
C SER A 134 -2.69 14.23 3.89
N PRO A 135 -2.51 15.44 3.31
CA PRO A 135 -2.43 15.64 1.87
C PRO A 135 -1.38 14.77 1.18
N THR A 136 -0.24 14.54 1.83
CA THR A 136 0.85 13.68 1.34
C THR A 136 1.31 12.72 2.44
N PHE A 137 1.95 11.61 2.05
CA PHE A 137 2.53 10.67 3.02
C PHE A 137 3.59 11.36 3.90
N TYR A 138 4.31 12.33 3.34
CA TYR A 138 5.38 13.04 4.04
C TYR A 138 4.85 13.83 5.23
N GLU A 139 3.69 14.45 5.11
CA GLU A 139 3.02 15.10 6.24
C GLU A 139 2.57 14.09 7.29
N GLY A 140 2.20 12.89 6.87
CA GLY A 140 1.84 11.79 7.78
C GLY A 140 2.97 11.38 8.72
N LEU A 141 4.23 11.71 8.40
CA LEU A 141 5.38 11.46 9.28
C LEU A 141 5.29 12.21 10.63
N GLU A 142 4.52 13.30 10.71
CA GLU A 142 4.29 14.02 11.98
C GLU A 142 3.63 13.13 13.04
N ASN A 143 2.95 12.06 12.64
CA ASN A 143 2.35 11.10 13.56
C ASN A 143 3.37 10.10 14.15
N LEU A 144 4.61 10.07 13.63
CA LEU A 144 5.68 9.26 14.20
C LEU A 144 6.23 9.91 15.47
N LYS A 145 6.74 9.07 16.36
CA LYS A 145 7.31 9.57 17.63
C LYS A 145 8.54 10.45 17.38
N GLU A 146 8.67 11.48 18.18
CA GLU A 146 9.81 12.40 18.18
C GLU A 146 9.98 13.21 16.88
N VAL A 147 9.03 13.20 15.97
CA VAL A 147 9.03 13.97 14.73
C VAL A 147 8.37 15.33 14.94
N HIS A 148 9.02 16.36 14.44
CA HIS A 148 8.50 17.73 14.39
C HIS A 148 8.79 18.35 13.03
N PHE A 149 7.85 19.11 12.50
CA PHE A 149 8.02 19.84 11.27
C PHE A 149 8.17 21.34 11.52
N ASN A 150 9.12 21.95 10.83
CA ASN A 150 9.14 23.39 10.58
C ASN A 150 8.52 23.65 9.21
N THR A 151 7.36 24.27 9.19
CA THR A 151 6.60 24.58 7.97
C THR A 151 6.97 25.96 7.48
N SER A 152 7.64 26.06 6.33
CA SER A 152 7.97 27.32 5.66
C SER A 152 6.96 27.66 4.56
N SER A 153 6.38 26.65 3.91
CA SER A 153 5.29 26.80 2.94
C SER A 153 4.47 25.49 2.88
N PHE A 154 3.44 25.48 2.07
CA PHE A 154 2.58 24.29 1.87
C PHE A 154 3.38 23.03 1.49
N ASN A 155 4.33 23.18 0.56
CA ASN A 155 5.14 22.04 0.09
C ASN A 155 6.56 22.01 0.69
N PHE A 156 6.96 23.02 1.43
CA PHE A 156 8.29 23.08 2.03
C PHE A 156 8.21 22.95 3.54
N LYS A 157 8.45 21.75 4.01
CA LYS A 157 8.48 21.37 5.41
C LYS A 157 9.81 20.69 5.72
N SER A 158 10.49 21.18 6.75
CA SER A 158 11.74 20.58 7.24
C SER A 158 11.45 19.68 8.42
N ILE A 159 11.87 18.43 8.32
CA ILE A 159 11.74 17.43 9.38
C ILE A 159 12.85 17.61 10.41
N ASN A 160 12.49 17.43 11.68
CA ASN A 160 13.38 17.45 12.82
C ASN A 160 13.01 16.34 13.78
N THR A 161 14.00 15.78 14.46
CA THR A 161 13.75 14.84 15.57
C THR A 161 14.31 15.38 16.87
N ARG A 162 13.73 14.97 18.00
CA ARG A 162 14.21 15.28 19.35
C ARG A 162 14.37 16.76 19.66
N GLY A 163 13.55 17.60 19.05
CA GLY A 163 13.49 19.03 19.39
C GLY A 163 14.60 19.91 18.76
N PHE A 164 15.40 19.41 17.81
CA PHE A 164 16.34 20.21 17.04
C PHE A 164 15.61 20.95 15.94
N ALA A 165 14.94 22.03 16.28
CA ALA A 165 14.10 22.77 15.35
C ALA A 165 14.92 23.82 14.58
N THR A 166 15.28 23.55 13.33
CA THR A 166 15.86 24.51 12.39
C THR A 166 15.16 24.43 11.04
N VAL A 167 14.99 25.56 10.36
CA VAL A 167 14.38 25.61 9.03
C VAL A 167 15.28 24.90 8.00
N ALA A 168 16.60 25.12 8.09
CA ALA A 168 17.60 24.47 7.24
C ALA A 168 18.35 23.40 8.06
N ASN A 169 17.77 22.21 8.19
CA ASN A 169 18.37 21.14 9.00
C ASN A 169 19.44 20.39 8.22
N THR A 170 20.67 20.90 8.25
CA THR A 170 21.85 20.26 7.64
C THR A 170 22.34 19.02 8.40
N ARG A 171 21.70 18.67 9.52
CA ARG A 171 22.07 17.55 10.40
C ARG A 171 21.08 16.41 10.37
N PHE A 172 20.09 16.51 9.51
CA PHE A 172 19.11 15.47 9.25
C PHE A 172 19.28 14.97 7.83
N MET A 173 19.48 13.67 7.67
CA MET A 173 19.70 13.03 6.38
C MET A 173 18.39 12.44 5.87
N GLN A 174 18.13 12.59 4.58
CA GLN A 174 17.00 11.98 3.91
C GLN A 174 17.49 11.17 2.73
N LEU A 175 17.23 9.87 2.74
CA LEU A 175 17.67 8.94 1.72
C LEU A 175 16.48 8.40 0.93
N VAL A 176 16.61 8.37 -0.39
CA VAL A 176 15.70 7.69 -1.31
C VAL A 176 16.43 6.51 -1.93
N ASP A 177 15.97 5.31 -1.67
CA ASP A 177 16.63 4.07 -2.10
C ASP A 177 18.13 4.04 -1.81
N GLY A 178 18.54 4.60 -0.65
CA GLY A 178 19.92 4.69 -0.21
C GLY A 178 20.72 5.89 -0.75
N MET A 179 20.14 6.71 -1.64
CA MET A 179 20.78 7.92 -2.17
C MET A 179 20.38 9.14 -1.36
N ASP A 180 21.34 10.02 -1.05
CA ASP A 180 21.11 11.29 -0.36
C ASP A 180 20.22 12.21 -1.22
N ASN A 181 19.09 12.62 -0.65
CA ASN A 181 18.10 13.49 -1.29
C ASN A 181 18.25 14.97 -0.89
N SER A 182 19.36 15.36 -0.30
CA SER A 182 19.62 16.77 0.00
C SER A 182 19.90 17.58 -1.25
N SER A 183 19.52 18.87 -1.22
CA SER A 183 19.83 19.79 -2.30
C SER A 183 21.35 20.03 -2.37
N PRO A 184 22.02 19.76 -3.51
CA PRO A 184 23.46 19.91 -3.62
C PRO A 184 23.95 21.34 -3.36
N ALA A 185 23.13 22.35 -3.67
CA ALA A 185 23.49 23.75 -3.49
C ALA A 185 23.28 24.26 -2.05
N LEU A 186 22.35 23.65 -1.31
CA LEU A 186 21.92 24.11 0.01
C LEU A 186 22.38 23.19 1.14
N ASN A 187 22.78 21.98 0.81
CA ASN A 187 23.25 20.94 1.74
C ASN A 187 22.23 20.64 2.87
N PHE A 188 20.94 20.73 2.58
CA PHE A 188 19.85 20.28 3.45
C PHE A 188 18.64 19.81 2.64
N ASN A 189 17.75 19.08 3.30
CA ASN A 189 16.56 18.50 2.68
C ASN A 189 15.46 19.55 2.50
N LEU A 190 14.90 19.60 1.30
CA LEU A 190 13.78 20.48 0.95
C LEU A 190 12.41 19.81 1.20
N GLY A 191 12.29 19.07 2.30
CA GLY A 191 11.13 18.25 2.54
C GLY A 191 10.99 17.14 1.50
N ASN A 192 9.81 16.96 0.91
CA ASN A 192 9.57 15.99 -0.15
C ASN A 192 9.47 16.62 -1.56
N LEU A 193 9.98 17.84 -1.76
CA LEU A 193 9.90 18.51 -3.07
C LEU A 193 10.59 17.75 -4.19
N ILE A 194 11.66 17.02 -3.86
CA ILE A 194 12.44 16.20 -4.78
C ILE A 194 12.45 14.72 -4.36
N GLY A 195 11.53 14.33 -3.46
CA GLY A 195 11.41 12.97 -2.95
C GLY A 195 10.51 12.07 -3.79
N LEU A 196 10.05 10.99 -3.17
CA LEU A 196 9.16 10.02 -3.80
C LEU A 196 7.72 10.54 -3.90
N SER A 197 7.04 10.18 -4.98
CA SER A 197 5.60 10.35 -5.10
C SER A 197 4.86 9.41 -4.14
N ASP A 198 3.69 9.82 -3.64
CA ASP A 198 2.79 9.00 -2.81
C ASP A 198 2.46 7.64 -3.46
N LEU A 199 2.43 7.60 -4.81
CA LEU A 199 2.18 6.37 -5.55
C LEU A 199 3.36 5.42 -5.57
N ASP A 200 4.59 5.92 -5.42
CA ASP A 200 5.80 5.12 -5.57
C ASP A 200 6.45 4.74 -4.25
N VAL A 201 6.05 5.36 -3.14
CA VAL A 201 6.54 4.98 -1.81
C VAL A 201 6.03 3.59 -1.43
N HIS A 202 6.96 2.71 -1.04
CA HIS A 202 6.69 1.40 -0.46
C HIS A 202 6.67 1.43 1.07
N SER A 203 7.72 2.00 1.66
CA SER A 203 7.86 2.15 3.11
C SER A 203 8.74 3.35 3.43
N VAL A 204 8.56 3.86 4.64
CA VAL A 204 9.40 4.90 5.21
C VAL A 204 9.91 4.43 6.56
N GLU A 205 11.20 4.55 6.79
CA GLU A 205 11.86 4.22 8.05
C GLU A 205 12.53 5.48 8.60
N LEU A 206 12.27 5.78 9.86
CA LEU A 206 12.87 6.88 10.57
C LEU A 206 13.75 6.35 11.69
N LEU A 207 15.01 6.74 11.65
CA LEU A 207 15.98 6.51 12.72
C LEU A 207 16.22 7.85 13.44
N PRO A 208 15.55 8.10 14.58
CA PRO A 208 15.68 9.36 15.28
C PRO A 208 17.00 9.45 16.04
N GLY A 209 17.61 10.64 16.05
CA GLY A 209 18.83 10.89 16.80
C GLY A 209 20.13 10.62 16.07
N ALA A 210 21.22 10.45 16.81
CA ALA A 210 22.57 10.40 16.24
C ALA A 210 22.88 9.04 15.61
N SER A 211 23.05 9.04 14.29
CA SER A 211 23.46 7.87 13.50
C SER A 211 24.69 8.16 12.63
N SER A 212 25.45 9.19 13.02
CA SER A 212 26.62 9.66 12.27
C SER A 212 27.73 8.61 12.16
N ALA A 213 27.82 7.66 13.07
CA ALA A 213 28.79 6.56 13.01
C ALA A 213 28.59 5.68 11.77
N LEU A 214 27.34 5.51 11.33
CA LEU A 214 27.01 4.66 10.19
C LEU A 214 26.83 5.43 8.88
N TYR A 215 26.34 6.66 8.96
CA TYR A 215 25.86 7.43 7.81
C TYR A 215 26.59 8.78 7.60
N GLY A 216 27.51 9.14 8.49
CA GLY A 216 28.32 10.34 8.38
C GLY A 216 27.76 11.57 9.13
N ALA A 217 28.45 12.69 9.03
CA ALA A 217 28.24 13.88 9.86
C ALA A 217 26.82 14.49 9.75
N ASN A 218 26.18 14.36 8.59
CA ASN A 218 24.83 14.91 8.35
C ASN A 218 23.72 14.08 9.03
N ALA A 219 24.03 12.92 9.57
CA ALA A 219 23.08 12.03 10.28
C ALA A 219 23.08 12.24 11.79
N PHE A 220 23.30 13.45 12.27
CA PHE A 220 23.35 13.73 13.72
C PHE A 220 21.96 13.88 14.35
N ASN A 221 21.02 14.46 13.64
CA ASN A 221 19.65 14.69 14.14
C ASN A 221 18.66 13.59 13.73
N GLY A 222 19.07 12.65 12.92
CA GLY A 222 18.25 11.53 12.45
C GLY A 222 18.39 11.28 10.96
N ILE A 223 17.81 10.17 10.54
CA ILE A 223 17.78 9.76 9.14
C ILE A 223 16.40 9.29 8.77
N LEU A 224 15.90 9.75 7.63
CA LEU A 224 14.69 9.26 6.98
C LEU A 224 15.08 8.43 5.76
N PHE A 225 14.66 7.18 5.73
CA PHE A 225 14.77 6.31 4.58
C PHE A 225 13.41 6.22 3.90
N MET A 226 13.37 6.54 2.62
CA MET A 226 12.20 6.34 1.78
C MET A 226 12.53 5.27 0.76
N ASN A 227 11.81 4.16 0.83
CA ASN A 227 11.99 3.05 -0.09
C ASN A 227 10.91 3.08 -1.17
N SER A 228 11.32 3.01 -2.43
CA SER A 228 10.39 2.99 -3.56
C SER A 228 9.79 1.60 -3.77
N LYS A 229 8.70 1.54 -4.52
CA LYS A 229 8.07 0.28 -4.95
C LYS A 229 8.91 -0.39 -6.02
N ASN A 230 9.29 -1.64 -5.76
CA ASN A 230 9.99 -2.48 -6.73
C ASN A 230 9.08 -2.72 -7.97
N PRO A 231 9.50 -2.35 -9.19
CA PRO A 231 8.69 -2.53 -10.39
C PRO A 231 8.43 -4.00 -10.74
N PHE A 232 9.23 -4.95 -10.24
CA PHE A 232 8.97 -6.39 -10.43
C PHE A 232 7.79 -6.90 -9.60
N GLU A 233 7.55 -6.30 -8.44
CA GLU A 233 6.48 -6.70 -7.52
C GLU A 233 5.22 -5.85 -7.70
N PHE A 234 5.38 -4.57 -8.02
CA PHE A 234 4.31 -3.58 -8.14
C PHE A 234 4.14 -3.11 -9.58
N GLN A 235 3.74 -4.03 -10.47
CA GLN A 235 3.50 -3.75 -11.87
C GLN A 235 2.11 -3.13 -12.11
N GLY A 236 1.97 -2.43 -13.24
CA GLY A 236 0.72 -1.87 -13.70
C GLY A 236 0.64 -0.35 -13.62
N ILE A 237 -0.58 0.17 -13.76
CA ILE A 237 -0.87 1.60 -13.73
C ILE A 237 -1.63 1.93 -12.43
N SER A 238 -1.19 2.96 -11.74
CA SER A 238 -1.86 3.53 -10.57
C SER A 238 -1.98 5.03 -10.75
N ALA A 239 -3.14 5.58 -10.42
CA ALA A 239 -3.38 7.02 -10.51
C ALA A 239 -4.22 7.49 -9.32
N TYR A 240 -4.07 8.77 -8.95
CA TYR A 240 -4.96 9.44 -8.01
C TYR A 240 -5.26 10.86 -8.46
N ILE A 241 -6.37 11.37 -7.97
CA ILE A 241 -6.74 12.78 -7.98
C ILE A 241 -7.16 13.16 -6.55
N LYS A 242 -6.57 14.21 -6.01
CA LYS A 242 -6.91 14.79 -4.70
C LYS A 242 -7.33 16.23 -4.90
N ARG A 243 -8.47 16.62 -4.30
CA ARG A 243 -8.90 18.01 -4.21
C ARG A 243 -9.09 18.37 -2.76
N GLY A 244 -8.60 19.51 -2.36
CA GLY A 244 -8.73 19.99 -1.00
C GLY A 244 -8.82 21.50 -0.91
N ILE A 245 -9.03 21.95 0.31
CA ILE A 245 -9.15 23.37 0.65
C ILE A 245 -8.17 23.64 1.79
N THR A 246 -7.32 24.63 1.61
CA THR A 246 -6.47 25.17 2.67
C THR A 246 -7.07 26.46 3.20
N ASN A 247 -7.13 26.61 4.52
CA ASN A 247 -7.60 27.83 5.16
C ASN A 247 -6.48 28.39 6.03
N HIS A 248 -6.11 29.65 5.79
CA HIS A 248 -5.10 30.35 6.55
C HIS A 248 -5.65 31.72 6.97
N GLU A 249 -5.41 32.12 8.23
CA GLU A 249 -5.98 33.36 8.80
C GLU A 249 -5.67 34.61 7.98
N VAL A 250 -4.48 34.70 7.38
CA VAL A 250 -4.03 35.88 6.61
C VAL A 250 -4.28 35.70 5.12
N ALA A 251 -4.05 34.49 4.58
CA ALA A 251 -4.13 34.21 3.14
C ALA A 251 -5.53 33.77 2.68
N GLY A 252 -6.47 33.59 3.60
CA GLY A 252 -7.82 33.16 3.31
C GLY A 252 -7.91 31.68 2.90
N THR A 253 -8.99 31.34 2.22
CA THR A 253 -9.28 29.99 1.75
C THR A 253 -8.81 29.80 0.32
N ASN A 254 -7.96 28.80 0.09
CA ASN A 254 -7.46 28.44 -1.23
C ASN A 254 -7.77 26.97 -1.54
N GLU A 255 -8.17 26.70 -2.77
CA GLU A 255 -8.36 25.34 -3.28
C GLU A 255 -7.04 24.82 -3.85
N PHE A 256 -6.78 23.52 -3.68
CA PHE A 256 -5.71 22.84 -4.36
C PHE A 256 -6.21 21.60 -5.10
N LEU A 257 -5.55 21.26 -6.18
CA LEU A 257 -5.73 20.05 -6.96
C LEU A 257 -4.37 19.36 -7.08
N ASP A 258 -4.31 18.10 -6.69
CA ASP A 258 -3.14 17.25 -6.85
C ASP A 258 -3.51 15.99 -7.62
N PHE A 259 -2.66 15.57 -8.52
CA PHE A 259 -2.83 14.33 -9.26
C PHE A 259 -1.51 13.61 -9.45
N GLY A 260 -1.57 12.30 -9.50
CA GLY A 260 -0.40 11.47 -9.72
C GLY A 260 -0.72 10.30 -10.64
N LEU A 261 0.29 9.90 -11.40
CA LEU A 261 0.28 8.72 -12.25
C LEU A 261 1.56 7.93 -12.06
N ARG A 262 1.44 6.64 -11.84
CA ARG A 262 2.55 5.68 -11.83
C ARG A 262 2.27 4.58 -12.84
N ALA A 263 3.25 4.30 -13.69
CA ALA A 263 3.20 3.19 -14.63
C ALA A 263 4.51 2.39 -14.50
N ALA A 264 4.42 1.09 -14.23
CA ALA A 264 5.58 0.23 -14.03
C ALA A 264 5.38 -1.13 -14.69
N TRP A 265 6.37 -1.55 -15.46
CA TRP A 265 6.48 -2.89 -16.03
C TRP A 265 7.92 -3.35 -15.91
N ALA A 266 8.10 -4.62 -15.57
CA ALA A 266 9.40 -5.29 -15.58
C ALA A 266 9.36 -6.44 -16.59
N PHE A 267 10.44 -6.62 -17.31
CA PHE A 267 10.62 -7.62 -18.36
C PHE A 267 11.63 -8.67 -17.95
#